data_f0a2d88cea77562b5a0282e84b7c3c29
#
_entry.id   f0a2d88cea77562b5a0282e84b7c3c29
#
_cell.length_a   1.000
_cell.length_b   1.000
_cell.length_c   1.000
_cell.angle_alpha   90.00
_cell.angle_beta   90.00
_cell.angle_gamma   90.00
#
_symmetry.space_group_name_H-M   'P 1'
#
loop_
_entity.id
_entity.type
_entity.pdbx_description
1 polymer ?
#
loop_
_entity_poly.entity_id
_entity_poly.type
_entity_poly.pdbx_seq_one_letter_code
_entity_poly.pdbx_strand_id
1 'polypeptide(L)'
;MNDDDFNEWYGDLGPIYGKQWRSWSKINFDNMIVDYSGDNTGYTLHKPLDQIANLIHDLKTNPDSRRLMVSAWNPAELDKMTLPPCHYGFQIYTRELTWEEQVQWVMKNTDVELENVYIVEEVAKETTPKRAISLMWNQRSVDTFLGLPFNIASYGLLLEIIAKMVNMVPDQLIGNLGDTHLYLNHIEQANEQIGREYTHEEIQEHLQQSGMDALVKDARIEYVSKLPKRTREPYPLPKLSHMKTAAFYKSFGEDLSMLEHLDNTDFILQNYQSHPAIKAPLSN
;
A
#
# COMPACT_ATOMS: atom_id res chain seq x y z
N MET A 1 30.00 0.95 22.57
CA MET A 1 29.18 0.39 21.48
C MET A 1 29.04 1.51 20.47
N ASN A 2 29.48 1.33 19.23
CA ASN A 2 29.29 2.32 18.19
C ASN A 2 27.84 2.18 17.63
N ASP A 3 27.42 3.11 16.76
CA ASP A 3 26.06 3.10 16.22
C ASP A 3 25.78 1.84 15.38
N ASP A 4 26.80 1.27 14.72
CA ASP A 4 26.66 0.05 13.92
C ASP A 4 26.43 -1.17 14.83
N ASP A 5 27.21 -1.31 15.91
CA ASP A 5 27.04 -2.38 16.91
C ASP A 5 25.65 -2.27 17.59
N PHE A 6 25.20 -1.04 17.88
CA PHE A 6 23.89 -0.82 18.48
C PHE A 6 22.78 -1.24 17.52
N ASN A 7 22.87 -0.88 16.24
CA ASN A 7 21.88 -1.26 15.21
C ASN A 7 21.88 -2.76 14.96
N GLU A 8 23.03 -3.43 14.97
CA GLU A 8 23.12 -4.89 14.82
C GLU A 8 22.43 -5.64 15.98
N TRP A 9 22.54 -5.13 17.21
CA TRP A 9 21.98 -5.79 18.40
C TRP A 9 20.54 -5.38 18.72
N TYR A 10 20.14 -4.14 18.41
CA TYR A 10 18.84 -3.56 18.81
C TYR A 10 17.98 -3.11 17.64
N GLY A 11 18.53 -3.09 16.42
CA GLY A 11 17.82 -2.70 15.21
C GLY A 11 16.99 -3.82 14.57
N ASP A 12 17.11 -5.07 15.04
CA ASP A 12 16.32 -6.19 14.54
C ASP A 12 14.89 -6.11 15.08
N LEU A 13 13.94 -5.91 14.17
CA LEU A 13 12.50 -5.85 14.48
C LEU A 13 11.86 -7.24 14.60
N GLY A 14 12.62 -8.30 14.39
CA GLY A 14 12.12 -9.67 14.37
C GLY A 14 11.41 -10.04 13.05
N PRO A 15 10.69 -11.18 13.02
CA PRO A 15 10.13 -11.74 11.79
C PRO A 15 8.84 -11.03 11.34
N ILE A 16 8.92 -9.71 11.08
CA ILE A 16 7.79 -8.88 10.65
C ILE A 16 7.62 -8.87 9.12
N TYR A 17 6.50 -8.38 8.63
CA TYR A 17 6.12 -8.09 7.23
C TYR A 17 6.81 -8.93 6.14
N GLY A 18 7.93 -8.47 5.59
CA GLY A 18 8.62 -9.12 4.49
C GLY A 18 9.10 -10.53 4.80
N LYS A 19 9.49 -10.81 6.04
CA LYS A 19 9.83 -12.15 6.50
C LYS A 19 8.60 -13.08 6.41
N GLN A 20 7.44 -12.61 6.85
CA GLN A 20 6.21 -13.39 6.75
C GLN A 20 5.75 -13.54 5.30
N TRP A 21 5.91 -12.51 4.47
CA TRP A 21 5.50 -12.53 3.07
C TRP A 21 6.34 -13.47 2.20
N ARG A 22 7.67 -13.49 2.42
CA ARG A 22 8.63 -14.19 1.58
C ARG A 22 9.19 -15.49 2.16
N SER A 23 9.06 -15.69 3.46
CA SER A 23 9.69 -16.80 4.16
C SER A 23 8.90 -17.22 5.41
N TRP A 24 7.60 -17.50 5.22
CA TRP A 24 6.75 -18.03 6.30
C TRP A 24 7.24 -19.40 6.72
N SER A 25 7.48 -19.58 8.03
CA SER A 25 7.97 -20.85 8.58
C SER A 25 6.95 -21.96 8.40
N LYS A 26 7.35 -23.05 7.75
CA LYS A 26 6.52 -24.24 7.55
C LYS A 26 7.19 -25.45 8.23
N ILE A 27 6.53 -26.02 9.23
CA ILE A 27 6.93 -27.28 9.85
C ILE A 27 6.04 -28.37 9.26
N ASN A 28 6.64 -29.40 8.64
CA ASN A 28 5.92 -30.57 8.20
C ASN A 28 6.21 -31.72 9.16
N PHE A 29 5.16 -32.27 9.76
CA PHE A 29 5.26 -33.43 10.65
C PHE A 29 5.21 -34.76 9.90
N ASP A 30 4.95 -34.76 8.58
CA ASP A 30 4.79 -35.98 7.80
C ASP A 30 6.09 -36.81 7.66
N ASN A 31 7.25 -36.20 7.98
CA ASN A 31 8.56 -36.84 7.97
C ASN A 31 9.24 -36.83 9.34
N MET A 32 8.45 -36.91 10.43
CA MET A 32 9.00 -37.16 11.74
C MET A 32 9.54 -38.61 11.79
N ILE A 33 10.84 -38.75 11.58
CA ILE A 33 11.54 -40.00 11.90
C ILE A 33 11.67 -40.02 13.43
N VAL A 34 10.81 -40.76 14.08
CA VAL A 34 10.98 -41.06 15.50
C VAL A 34 12.02 -42.18 15.57
N ASP A 35 13.27 -41.79 15.83
CA ASP A 35 14.30 -42.77 16.18
C ASP A 35 14.07 -43.23 17.63
N TYR A 36 13.65 -44.46 17.80
CA TYR A 36 13.47 -45.10 19.11
C TYR A 36 14.78 -45.35 19.86
N SER A 37 15.94 -45.01 19.28
CA SER A 37 17.25 -45.15 19.95
C SER A 37 17.55 -44.00 20.95
N GLY A 38 16.69 -42.99 21.05
CA GLY A 38 16.69 -42.01 22.17
C GLY A 38 17.53 -40.76 21.91
N ASP A 39 18.16 -40.60 20.75
CA ASP A 39 19.17 -39.54 20.62
C ASP A 39 19.00 -38.55 19.44
N ASN A 40 18.00 -38.61 18.60
CA ASN A 40 17.80 -37.58 17.60
C ASN A 40 16.35 -37.50 17.08
N THR A 41 15.59 -36.54 17.57
CA THR A 41 14.41 -36.03 16.87
C THR A 41 14.86 -35.06 15.77
N GLY A 42 15.12 -35.57 14.57
CA GLY A 42 15.44 -34.74 13.43
C GLY A 42 14.16 -34.13 12.83
N TYR A 43 13.98 -32.81 12.92
CA TYR A 43 12.96 -32.11 12.16
C TYR A 43 13.48 -31.82 10.76
N THR A 44 12.74 -32.24 9.73
CA THR A 44 13.03 -31.77 8.39
C THR A 44 12.42 -30.38 8.20
N LEU A 45 13.25 -29.36 8.20
CA LEU A 45 12.81 -28.01 7.85
C LEU A 45 12.49 -27.99 6.34
N HIS A 46 11.22 -27.85 6.01
CA HIS A 46 10.83 -27.62 4.62
C HIS A 46 11.15 -26.20 4.19
N LYS A 47 11.36 -26.05 2.86
CA LYS A 47 11.51 -24.72 2.25
C LYS A 47 10.40 -23.80 2.76
N PRO A 48 10.73 -22.62 3.27
CA PRO A 48 9.73 -21.67 3.73
C PRO A 48 8.70 -21.35 2.64
N LEU A 49 7.48 -21.04 3.05
CA LEU A 49 6.43 -20.64 2.13
C LEU A 49 6.66 -19.19 1.69
N ASP A 50 6.85 -18.97 0.39
CA ASP A 50 6.86 -17.63 -0.21
C ASP A 50 5.46 -17.28 -0.69
N GLN A 51 4.73 -16.47 0.10
CA GLN A 51 3.37 -16.06 -0.21
C GLN A 51 3.30 -15.15 -1.44
N ILE A 52 4.33 -14.32 -1.66
CA ILE A 52 4.38 -13.43 -2.84
C ILE A 52 4.61 -14.26 -4.11
N ALA A 53 5.50 -15.25 -4.08
CA ALA A 53 5.70 -16.14 -5.24
C ALA A 53 4.39 -16.87 -5.60
N ASN A 54 3.69 -17.42 -4.61
CA ASN A 54 2.41 -18.07 -4.83
C ASN A 54 1.36 -17.09 -5.39
N LEU A 55 1.28 -15.88 -4.82
CA LEU A 55 0.35 -14.85 -5.31
C LEU A 55 0.61 -14.52 -6.79
N ILE A 56 1.87 -14.32 -7.19
CA ILE A 56 2.22 -14.00 -8.58
C ILE A 56 1.90 -15.18 -9.51
N HIS A 57 2.18 -16.43 -9.08
CA HIS A 57 1.81 -17.62 -9.83
C HIS A 57 0.29 -17.71 -10.01
N ASP A 58 -0.48 -17.56 -8.95
CA ASP A 58 -1.95 -17.63 -8.97
C ASP A 58 -2.56 -16.50 -9.82
N LEU A 59 -2.04 -15.29 -9.75
CA LEU A 59 -2.48 -14.17 -10.59
C LEU A 59 -2.27 -14.45 -12.09
N LYS A 60 -1.22 -15.19 -12.47
CA LYS A 60 -0.95 -15.57 -13.86
C LYS A 60 -1.79 -16.76 -14.33
N THR A 61 -2.13 -17.69 -13.45
CA THR A 61 -2.77 -18.96 -13.80
C THR A 61 -4.27 -18.99 -13.49
N ASN A 62 -4.70 -18.31 -12.45
CA ASN A 62 -6.11 -18.23 -12.00
C ASN A 62 -6.43 -16.86 -11.39
N PRO A 63 -6.47 -15.79 -12.22
CA PRO A 63 -6.66 -14.41 -11.75
C PRO A 63 -8.02 -14.16 -11.08
N ASP A 64 -9.02 -15.02 -11.29
CA ASP A 64 -10.35 -14.92 -10.66
C ASP A 64 -10.43 -15.65 -9.30
N SER A 65 -9.30 -16.14 -8.80
CA SER A 65 -9.25 -16.80 -7.50
C SER A 65 -9.62 -15.85 -6.36
N ARG A 66 -10.45 -16.33 -5.43
CA ARG A 66 -10.79 -15.62 -4.18
C ARG A 66 -9.76 -15.85 -3.06
N ARG A 67 -8.65 -16.52 -3.37
CA ARG A 67 -7.57 -16.88 -2.42
C ARG A 67 -6.29 -16.09 -2.66
N LEU A 68 -6.36 -14.99 -3.43
CA LEU A 68 -5.24 -14.10 -3.73
C LEU A 68 -4.95 -13.23 -2.49
N MET A 69 -4.35 -13.82 -1.47
CA MET A 69 -4.14 -13.20 -0.17
C MET A 69 -2.71 -13.41 0.31
N VAL A 70 -2.22 -12.42 1.07
CA VAL A 70 -0.93 -12.45 1.76
C VAL A 70 -1.15 -11.99 3.20
N SER A 71 -0.63 -12.76 4.17
CA SER A 71 -0.73 -12.46 5.60
C SER A 71 0.64 -12.14 6.20
N ALA A 72 0.69 -11.10 7.04
CA ALA A 72 1.83 -10.82 7.90
C ALA A 72 1.57 -11.24 9.35
N TRP A 73 0.34 -11.58 9.71
CA TRP A 73 -0.03 -11.97 11.05
C TRP A 73 0.22 -13.45 11.29
N ASN A 74 1.31 -13.75 11.97
CA ASN A 74 1.69 -15.11 12.34
C ASN A 74 1.60 -15.28 13.87
N PRO A 75 0.52 -15.86 14.39
CA PRO A 75 0.34 -16.02 15.84
C PRO A 75 1.46 -16.79 16.55
N ALA A 76 2.17 -17.66 15.81
CA ALA A 76 3.27 -18.47 16.38
C ALA A 76 4.59 -17.70 16.51
N GLU A 77 4.67 -16.47 16.00
CA GLU A 77 5.89 -15.67 16.00
C GLU A 77 5.69 -14.24 16.52
N LEU A 78 4.49 -13.89 17.03
CA LEU A 78 4.20 -12.55 17.54
C LEU A 78 5.10 -12.14 18.71
N ASP A 79 5.46 -13.10 19.56
CA ASP A 79 6.34 -12.93 20.71
C ASP A 79 7.81 -12.66 20.33
N LYS A 80 8.18 -12.93 19.08
CA LYS A 80 9.50 -12.66 18.52
C LYS A 80 9.59 -11.31 17.80
N MET A 81 8.49 -10.61 17.68
CA MET A 81 8.39 -9.33 16.97
C MET A 81 8.51 -8.18 17.97
N THR A 82 9.34 -7.18 17.67
CA THR A 82 9.41 -5.95 18.46
C THR A 82 8.06 -5.25 18.54
N LEU A 83 7.31 -5.26 17.43
CA LEU A 83 5.96 -4.75 17.35
C LEU A 83 5.13 -5.64 16.40
N PRO A 84 3.99 -6.21 16.88
CA PRO A 84 3.09 -6.94 15.99
C PRO A 84 2.62 -6.10 14.80
N PRO A 85 2.47 -6.68 13.60
CA PRO A 85 2.14 -5.94 12.39
C PRO A 85 0.88 -5.07 12.52
N CYS A 86 0.99 -3.77 12.27
CA CYS A 86 -0.15 -2.86 12.24
C CYS A 86 -1.04 -3.16 11.01
N HIS A 87 -0.43 -3.32 9.84
CA HIS A 87 -1.12 -3.80 8.63
C HIS A 87 -0.83 -5.29 8.46
N TYR A 88 -1.84 -6.11 8.74
CA TYR A 88 -1.66 -7.55 8.96
C TYR A 88 -1.86 -8.43 7.74
N GLY A 89 -2.26 -7.87 6.61
CA GLY A 89 -2.43 -8.62 5.37
C GLY A 89 -3.11 -7.81 4.28
N PHE A 90 -3.10 -8.36 3.07
CA PHE A 90 -3.81 -7.80 1.94
C PHE A 90 -4.41 -8.88 1.05
N GLN A 91 -5.40 -8.51 0.26
CA GLN A 91 -6.06 -9.33 -0.75
C GLN A 91 -6.02 -8.62 -2.09
N ILE A 92 -5.88 -9.40 -3.16
CA ILE A 92 -5.95 -8.92 -4.53
C ILE A 92 -7.29 -9.33 -5.15
N TYR A 93 -7.84 -8.44 -5.94
CA TYR A 93 -8.98 -8.68 -6.82
C TYR A 93 -8.62 -8.27 -8.24
N THR A 94 -9.06 -9.05 -9.23
CA THR A 94 -8.89 -8.72 -10.64
C THR A 94 -10.21 -8.80 -11.38
N ARG A 95 -10.35 -8.01 -12.45
CA ARG A 95 -11.48 -8.05 -13.36
C ARG A 95 -11.01 -7.84 -14.80
N GLU A 96 -11.79 -8.26 -15.77
CA GLU A 96 -11.50 -7.93 -17.15
C GLU A 96 -11.70 -6.42 -17.38
N LEU A 97 -10.86 -5.84 -18.24
CA LEU A 97 -11.06 -4.48 -18.72
C LEU A 97 -12.16 -4.45 -19.77
N THR A 98 -13.02 -3.44 -19.70
CA THR A 98 -13.97 -3.17 -20.77
C THR A 98 -13.22 -2.71 -22.03
N TRP A 99 -13.91 -2.74 -23.17
CA TRP A 99 -13.33 -2.25 -24.41
C TRP A 99 -12.93 -0.76 -24.30
N GLU A 100 -13.78 0.05 -23.72
CA GLU A 100 -13.54 1.48 -23.52
C GLU A 100 -12.30 1.73 -22.65
N GLU A 101 -12.10 0.94 -21.60
CA GLU A 101 -10.92 1.02 -20.74
C GLU A 101 -9.64 0.63 -21.49
N GLN A 102 -9.70 -0.39 -22.36
CA GLN A 102 -8.58 -0.78 -23.21
C GLN A 102 -8.19 0.34 -24.18
N VAL A 103 -9.17 0.96 -24.82
CA VAL A 103 -8.97 2.12 -25.71
C VAL A 103 -8.33 3.29 -24.92
N GLN A 104 -8.88 3.65 -23.77
CA GLN A 104 -8.33 4.70 -22.92
C GLN A 104 -6.88 4.42 -22.49
N TRP A 105 -6.56 3.14 -22.22
CA TRP A 105 -5.20 2.75 -21.88
C TRP A 105 -4.24 2.97 -23.06
N VAL A 106 -4.61 2.60 -24.28
CA VAL A 106 -3.81 2.88 -25.50
C VAL A 106 -3.55 4.37 -25.64
N MET A 107 -4.60 5.18 -25.56
CA MET A 107 -4.50 6.65 -25.68
C MET A 107 -3.56 7.26 -24.64
N LYS A 108 -3.51 6.72 -23.43
CA LYS A 108 -2.69 7.22 -22.33
C LYS A 108 -1.22 6.75 -22.42
N ASN A 109 -0.97 5.58 -23.02
CA ASN A 109 0.32 4.89 -22.93
C ASN A 109 1.04 4.69 -24.27
N THR A 110 0.44 5.16 -25.37
CA THR A 110 1.04 5.10 -26.72
C THR A 110 0.88 6.45 -27.43
N ASP A 111 1.71 6.69 -28.42
CA ASP A 111 1.63 7.91 -29.25
C ASP A 111 0.66 7.75 -30.43
N VAL A 112 -0.33 6.85 -30.34
CA VAL A 112 -1.30 6.61 -31.40
C VAL A 112 -2.29 7.76 -31.45
N GLU A 113 -2.36 8.47 -32.59
CA GLU A 113 -3.29 9.56 -32.80
C GLU A 113 -4.72 9.05 -32.95
N LEU A 114 -5.67 9.74 -32.32
CA LEU A 114 -7.11 9.40 -32.27
C LEU A 114 -7.83 9.37 -33.62
N GLU A 115 -7.23 10.00 -34.65
CA GLU A 115 -7.89 10.16 -35.97
C GLU A 115 -8.08 8.82 -36.71
N ASN A 116 -7.37 7.75 -36.26
CA ASN A 116 -7.48 6.44 -36.89
C ASN A 116 -7.99 5.37 -35.92
N VAL A 117 -9.30 5.29 -35.77
CA VAL A 117 -10.00 4.35 -34.88
C VAL A 117 -9.57 2.89 -35.14
N TYR A 118 -9.33 2.50 -36.39
CA TYR A 118 -8.88 1.14 -36.73
C TYR A 118 -7.49 0.83 -36.17
N ILE A 119 -6.57 1.78 -36.20
CA ILE A 119 -5.24 1.58 -35.60
C ILE A 119 -5.34 1.47 -34.10
N VAL A 120 -6.15 2.31 -33.45
CA VAL A 120 -6.38 2.22 -31.99
C VAL A 120 -6.95 0.87 -31.60
N GLU A 121 -7.91 0.33 -32.38
CA GLU A 121 -8.50 -0.99 -32.15
C GLU A 121 -7.49 -2.14 -32.28
N GLU A 122 -6.67 -2.14 -33.33
CA GLU A 122 -5.63 -3.18 -33.51
C GLU A 122 -4.58 -3.11 -32.41
N VAL A 123 -4.08 -1.92 -32.10
CA VAL A 123 -3.12 -1.72 -31.01
C VAL A 123 -3.72 -2.14 -29.67
N ALA A 124 -4.99 -1.81 -29.40
CA ALA A 124 -5.67 -2.22 -28.17
C ALA A 124 -5.78 -3.74 -28.03
N LYS A 125 -6.05 -4.45 -29.13
CA LYS A 125 -6.13 -5.92 -29.13
C LYS A 125 -4.77 -6.56 -28.79
N GLU A 126 -3.69 -6.03 -29.33
CA GLU A 126 -2.37 -6.67 -29.27
C GLU A 126 -1.55 -6.25 -28.05
N THR A 127 -1.61 -4.97 -27.64
CA THR A 127 -0.66 -4.41 -26.67
C THR A 127 -1.26 -4.12 -25.31
N THR A 128 -2.60 -3.96 -25.21
CA THR A 128 -3.24 -3.60 -23.95
C THR A 128 -3.31 -4.77 -22.98
N PRO A 129 -2.98 -4.58 -21.71
CA PRO A 129 -3.34 -5.55 -20.68
C PRO A 129 -4.83 -5.85 -20.71
N LYS A 130 -5.22 -7.08 -20.43
CA LYS A 130 -6.62 -7.51 -20.52
C LYS A 130 -7.39 -7.40 -19.21
N ARG A 131 -6.68 -7.21 -18.11
CA ARG A 131 -7.28 -7.18 -16.78
C ARG A 131 -6.82 -5.96 -15.98
N ALA A 132 -7.70 -5.49 -15.13
CA ALA A 132 -7.41 -4.56 -14.04
C ALA A 132 -7.14 -5.34 -12.75
N ILE A 133 -6.32 -4.78 -11.87
CA ILE A 133 -5.94 -5.35 -10.58
C ILE A 133 -6.12 -4.32 -9.47
N SER A 134 -6.79 -4.73 -8.39
CA SER A 134 -7.04 -3.93 -7.19
C SER A 134 -6.42 -4.61 -5.98
N LEU A 135 -5.94 -3.81 -5.02
CA LEU A 135 -5.38 -4.29 -3.76
C LEU A 135 -6.17 -3.73 -2.59
N MET A 136 -6.59 -4.60 -1.68
CA MET A 136 -7.22 -4.23 -0.42
C MET A 136 -6.31 -4.65 0.74
N TRP A 137 -5.78 -3.68 1.50
CA TRP A 137 -5.02 -4.00 2.72
C TRP A 137 -5.88 -3.88 3.96
N ASN A 138 -5.52 -4.64 4.98
CA ASN A 138 -6.20 -4.66 6.27
C ASN A 138 -5.23 -4.18 7.36
N GLN A 139 -5.60 -3.12 8.06
CA GLN A 139 -4.77 -2.49 9.08
C GLN A 139 -5.54 -2.38 10.39
N ARG A 140 -5.01 -3.00 11.48
CA ARG A 140 -5.68 -3.03 12.79
C ARG A 140 -5.49 -1.74 13.61
N SER A 141 -4.39 -1.02 13.37
CA SER A 141 -4.02 0.18 14.13
C SER A 141 -3.44 1.22 13.16
N VAL A 142 -4.01 2.42 13.14
CA VAL A 142 -3.79 3.43 12.11
C VAL A 142 -3.47 4.77 12.74
N ASP A 143 -2.19 5.10 12.84
CA ASP A 143 -1.76 6.48 13.08
C ASP A 143 -2.05 7.31 11.82
N THR A 144 -3.05 8.19 11.91
CA THR A 144 -3.54 8.95 10.75
C THR A 144 -2.57 10.03 10.29
N PHE A 145 -1.73 10.54 11.19
CA PHE A 145 -0.87 11.68 10.87
C PHE A 145 0.48 11.24 10.29
N LEU A 146 1.21 10.36 10.99
CA LEU A 146 2.53 9.90 10.53
C LEU A 146 2.47 8.57 9.77
N GLY A 147 1.65 7.61 10.21
CA GLY A 147 1.66 6.24 9.67
C GLY A 147 0.89 6.07 8.36
N LEU A 148 -0.37 6.51 8.32
CA LEU A 148 -1.27 6.22 7.20
C LEU A 148 -0.77 6.72 5.84
N PRO A 149 -0.18 7.92 5.68
CA PRO A 149 0.32 8.37 4.40
C PRO A 149 1.39 7.44 3.82
N PHE A 150 2.30 6.93 4.66
CA PHE A 150 3.32 5.96 4.25
C PHE A 150 2.72 4.61 3.90
N ASN A 151 1.69 4.14 4.64
CA ASN A 151 1.02 2.88 4.32
C ASN A 151 0.32 2.97 2.95
N ILE A 152 -0.37 4.07 2.66
CA ILE A 152 -1.00 4.32 1.36
C ILE A 152 0.06 4.31 0.25
N ALA A 153 1.15 5.04 0.42
CA ALA A 153 2.22 5.10 -0.58
C ALA A 153 2.87 3.72 -0.81
N SER A 154 3.15 2.96 0.27
CA SER A 154 3.77 1.65 0.19
C SER A 154 2.89 0.62 -0.51
N TYR A 155 1.60 0.55 -0.16
CA TYR A 155 0.66 -0.37 -0.82
C TYR A 155 0.31 0.07 -2.24
N GLY A 156 0.29 1.37 -2.52
CA GLY A 156 0.16 1.90 -3.87
C GLY A 156 1.33 1.46 -4.76
N LEU A 157 2.56 1.61 -4.27
CA LEU A 157 3.76 1.15 -4.98
C LEU A 157 3.77 -0.38 -5.15
N LEU A 158 3.37 -1.13 -4.13
CA LEU A 158 3.25 -2.59 -4.20
C LEU A 158 2.25 -3.01 -5.29
N LEU A 159 1.09 -2.35 -5.37
CA LEU A 159 0.09 -2.59 -6.40
C LEU A 159 0.65 -2.33 -7.81
N GLU A 160 1.37 -1.23 -8.02
CA GLU A 160 2.01 -0.89 -9.29
C GLU A 160 3.05 -1.94 -9.71
N ILE A 161 3.89 -2.42 -8.78
CA ILE A 161 4.89 -3.45 -9.05
C ILE A 161 4.21 -4.77 -9.44
N ILE A 162 3.25 -5.24 -8.63
CA ILE A 162 2.53 -6.50 -8.90
C ILE A 162 1.81 -6.40 -10.24
N ALA A 163 1.11 -5.31 -10.52
CA ALA A 163 0.40 -5.11 -11.78
C ALA A 163 1.31 -5.28 -12.99
N LYS A 164 2.51 -4.68 -12.95
CA LYS A 164 3.50 -4.84 -14.03
C LYS A 164 4.04 -6.26 -14.15
N MET A 165 4.28 -6.94 -13.01
CA MET A 165 4.77 -8.34 -13.00
C MET A 165 3.78 -9.32 -13.67
N VAL A 166 2.49 -9.02 -13.57
CA VAL A 166 1.42 -9.88 -14.12
C VAL A 166 0.75 -9.31 -15.36
N ASN A 167 1.27 -8.21 -15.90
CA ASN A 167 0.74 -7.51 -17.07
C ASN A 167 -0.75 -7.14 -16.92
N MET A 168 -1.08 -6.48 -15.82
CA MET A 168 -2.42 -5.93 -15.54
C MET A 168 -2.34 -4.42 -15.31
N VAL A 169 -3.50 -3.75 -15.37
CA VAL A 169 -3.63 -2.30 -15.12
C VAL A 169 -3.98 -2.08 -13.65
N PRO A 170 -3.21 -1.29 -12.89
CA PRO A 170 -3.60 -0.92 -11.53
C PRO A 170 -4.95 -0.19 -11.54
N ASP A 171 -5.87 -0.57 -10.64
CA ASP A 171 -7.22 -0.01 -10.57
C ASP A 171 -7.46 0.67 -9.22
N GLN A 172 -7.80 -0.08 -8.19
CA GLN A 172 -8.16 0.48 -6.90
C GLN A 172 -7.19 0.04 -5.79
N LEU A 173 -6.85 0.99 -4.92
CA LEU A 173 -6.20 0.75 -3.64
C LEU A 173 -7.21 0.98 -2.52
N ILE A 174 -7.55 -0.07 -1.76
CA ILE A 174 -8.60 -0.04 -0.74
C ILE A 174 -7.98 -0.31 0.62
N GLY A 175 -8.23 0.57 1.61
CA GLY A 175 -7.79 0.38 2.98
C GLY A 175 -8.94 0.01 3.91
N ASN A 176 -8.89 -1.17 4.53
CA ASN A 176 -9.72 -1.50 5.68
C ASN A 176 -8.99 -1.07 6.95
N LEU A 177 -9.45 0.02 7.53
CA LEU A 177 -8.82 0.68 8.66
C LEU A 177 -9.59 0.36 9.94
N GLY A 178 -8.91 -0.27 10.90
CA GLY A 178 -9.47 -0.64 12.20
C GLY A 178 -9.46 0.53 13.18
N ASP A 179 -8.65 0.44 14.24
CA ASP A 179 -8.47 1.53 15.20
C ASP A 179 -7.72 2.69 14.56
N THR A 180 -8.49 3.64 14.04
CA THR A 180 -8.01 4.83 13.33
C THR A 180 -7.98 6.01 14.31
N HIS A 181 -6.78 6.49 14.62
CA HIS A 181 -6.56 7.47 15.66
C HIS A 181 -5.61 8.61 15.24
N LEU A 182 -5.75 9.73 15.90
CA LEU A 182 -4.83 10.86 15.89
C LEU A 182 -4.27 11.03 17.32
N TYR A 183 -2.95 10.95 17.45
CA TYR A 183 -2.32 11.17 18.74
C TYR A 183 -2.51 12.62 19.23
N LEU A 184 -2.70 12.79 20.55
CA LEU A 184 -2.96 14.10 21.15
C LEU A 184 -1.83 15.12 20.89
N ASN A 185 -0.59 14.64 20.82
CA ASN A 185 0.59 15.46 20.52
C ASN A 185 0.75 15.80 19.01
N HIS A 186 -0.19 15.36 18.16
CA HIS A 186 -0.22 15.68 16.71
C HIS A 186 -1.39 16.59 16.33
N ILE A 187 -2.22 17.01 17.27
CA ILE A 187 -3.43 17.82 16.97
C ILE A 187 -3.08 19.16 16.32
N GLU A 188 -2.04 19.84 16.83
CA GLU A 188 -1.60 21.13 16.26
C GLU A 188 -1.07 20.95 14.83
N GLN A 189 -0.26 19.92 14.61
CA GLN A 189 0.30 19.59 13.29
C GLN A 189 -0.78 19.17 12.29
N ALA A 190 -1.76 18.40 12.74
CA ALA A 190 -2.89 18.02 11.90
C ALA A 190 -3.73 19.24 11.52
N ASN A 191 -3.99 20.15 12.45
CA ASN A 191 -4.68 21.40 12.16
C ASN A 191 -3.89 22.28 11.18
N GLU A 192 -2.56 22.36 11.32
CA GLU A 192 -1.69 23.05 10.37
C GLU A 192 -1.76 22.42 8.98
N GLN A 193 -1.78 21.08 8.89
CA GLN A 193 -1.87 20.36 7.62
C GLN A 193 -3.23 20.56 6.93
N ILE A 194 -4.30 20.52 7.68
CA ILE A 194 -5.67 20.74 7.17
C ILE A 194 -5.84 22.16 6.63
N GLY A 195 -5.32 23.11 7.30
CA GLY A 195 -5.04 24.54 7.04
C GLY A 195 -5.80 25.37 6.01
N ARG A 196 -6.89 24.96 5.38
CA ARG A 196 -7.71 25.79 4.48
C ARG A 196 -8.80 26.56 5.24
N GLU A 197 -9.30 27.63 4.67
CA GLU A 197 -10.53 28.24 5.18
C GLU A 197 -11.72 27.30 4.95
N TYR A 198 -12.65 27.29 5.92
CA TYR A 198 -13.87 26.51 5.78
C TYR A 198 -14.77 27.11 4.69
N THR A 199 -15.42 26.25 3.92
CA THR A 199 -16.49 26.71 3.03
C THR A 199 -17.71 27.16 3.84
N HIS A 200 -18.63 27.88 3.19
CA HIS A 200 -19.86 28.31 3.86
C HIS A 200 -20.69 27.13 4.37
N GLU A 201 -20.78 26.07 3.60
CA GLU A 201 -21.48 24.83 3.94
C GLU A 201 -20.86 24.16 5.17
N GLU A 202 -19.53 24.00 5.20
CA GLU A 202 -18.80 23.43 6.34
C GLU A 202 -19.00 24.28 7.62
N ILE A 203 -19.01 25.60 7.51
CA ILE A 203 -19.28 26.49 8.64
C ILE A 203 -20.71 26.25 9.18
N GLN A 204 -21.69 26.09 8.31
CA GLN A 204 -23.07 25.81 8.72
C GLN A 204 -23.19 24.46 9.42
N GLU A 205 -22.53 23.42 8.90
CA GLU A 205 -22.48 22.10 9.54
C GLU A 205 -21.83 22.16 10.92
N HIS A 206 -20.70 22.87 11.08
CA HIS A 206 -20.06 23.07 12.38
C HIS A 206 -20.94 23.78 13.37
N LEU A 207 -21.67 24.83 12.95
CA LEU A 207 -22.59 25.54 13.78
C LEU A 207 -23.75 24.64 14.24
N GLN A 208 -24.32 23.83 13.36
CA GLN A 208 -25.41 22.91 13.69
C GLN A 208 -24.93 21.80 14.65
N GLN A 209 -23.82 21.15 14.37
CA GLN A 209 -23.26 20.07 15.21
C GLN A 209 -22.88 20.56 16.62
N SER A 210 -22.42 21.80 16.73
CA SER A 210 -22.05 22.41 18.03
C SER A 210 -23.24 23.06 18.76
N GLY A 211 -24.43 23.08 18.16
CA GLY A 211 -25.60 23.80 18.69
C GLY A 211 -25.46 25.33 18.68
N MET A 212 -24.47 25.84 17.96
CA MET A 212 -24.20 27.29 17.87
C MET A 212 -25.05 28.00 16.80
N ASP A 213 -25.81 27.26 16.00
CA ASP A 213 -26.71 27.79 15.00
C ASP A 213 -27.88 28.59 15.60
N ALA A 214 -28.29 28.26 16.85
CA ALA A 214 -29.34 28.95 17.61
C ALA A 214 -28.84 30.20 18.34
N LEU A 215 -27.54 30.47 18.39
CA LEU A 215 -26.97 31.60 19.11
C LEU A 215 -27.06 32.90 18.33
N VAL A 216 -26.92 34.01 19.08
CA VAL A 216 -26.84 35.37 18.52
C VAL A 216 -25.61 35.51 17.59
N LYS A 217 -25.71 36.44 16.64
CA LYS A 217 -24.73 36.65 15.58
C LYS A 217 -23.29 36.78 16.07
N ASP A 218 -23.07 37.51 17.16
CA ASP A 218 -21.73 37.80 17.71
C ASP A 218 -21.06 36.53 18.24
N ALA A 219 -21.82 35.64 18.91
CA ALA A 219 -21.32 34.37 19.39
C ALA A 219 -20.94 33.40 18.22
N ARG A 220 -21.69 33.43 17.12
CA ARG A 220 -21.35 32.68 15.91
C ARG A 220 -20.06 33.18 15.27
N ILE A 221 -19.90 34.50 15.18
CA ILE A 221 -18.69 35.13 14.64
C ILE A 221 -17.47 34.74 15.49
N GLU A 222 -17.59 34.80 16.81
CA GLU A 222 -16.52 34.39 17.72
C GLU A 222 -16.17 32.91 17.57
N TYR A 223 -17.18 32.04 17.48
CA TYR A 223 -16.97 30.61 17.26
C TYR A 223 -16.23 30.33 15.92
N VAL A 224 -16.73 30.92 14.83
CA VAL A 224 -16.12 30.74 13.48
C VAL A 224 -14.68 31.28 13.44
N SER A 225 -14.39 32.37 14.18
CA SER A 225 -13.04 32.94 14.25
C SER A 225 -12.02 32.03 14.93
N LYS A 226 -12.48 31.06 15.73
CA LYS A 226 -11.65 30.07 16.42
C LYS A 226 -11.47 28.80 15.63
N LEU A 227 -12.20 28.60 14.51
CA LEU A 227 -11.99 27.46 13.63
C LEU A 227 -10.62 27.57 12.95
N PRO A 228 -9.91 26.46 12.78
CA PRO A 228 -8.60 26.46 12.13
C PRO A 228 -8.68 27.04 10.71
N LYS A 229 -7.79 27.97 10.38
CA LYS A 229 -7.70 28.50 9.02
C LYS A 229 -6.97 27.51 8.14
N ARG A 230 -7.61 27.06 7.07
CA ARG A 230 -7.00 26.18 6.08
C ARG A 230 -6.21 27.00 5.06
N THR A 231 -4.89 26.98 5.15
CA THR A 231 -3.99 27.74 4.29
C THR A 231 -3.22 26.90 3.28
N ARG A 232 -3.40 25.55 3.33
CA ARG A 232 -2.67 24.61 2.50
C ARG A 232 -3.61 23.94 1.50
N GLU A 233 -3.70 24.50 0.29
CA GLU A 233 -4.44 23.86 -0.78
C GLU A 233 -3.66 22.67 -1.34
N PRO A 234 -4.33 21.56 -1.71
CA PRO A 234 -3.64 20.40 -2.28
C PRO A 234 -3.05 20.75 -3.66
N TYR A 235 -1.82 20.30 -3.90
CA TYR A 235 -1.25 20.32 -5.24
C TYR A 235 -1.89 19.26 -6.14
N PRO A 236 -1.80 19.41 -7.47
CA PRO A 236 -2.16 18.35 -8.39
C PRO A 236 -1.43 17.05 -8.06
N LEU A 237 -2.10 15.92 -8.25
CA LEU A 237 -1.50 14.61 -7.99
C LEU A 237 -0.29 14.38 -8.90
N PRO A 238 0.85 13.92 -8.35
CA PRO A 238 1.99 13.54 -9.15
C PRO A 238 1.68 12.28 -9.95
N LYS A 239 2.42 12.08 -11.04
CA LYS A 239 2.38 10.82 -11.80
C LYS A 239 3.56 9.95 -11.40
N LEU A 240 3.31 8.73 -10.96
CA LEU A 240 4.36 7.73 -10.78
C LEU A 240 4.75 7.15 -12.14
N SER A 241 6.02 7.24 -12.48
CA SER A 241 6.62 6.55 -13.62
C SER A 241 7.50 5.42 -13.11
N HIS A 242 7.22 4.21 -13.58
CA HIS A 242 7.99 3.02 -13.28
C HIS A 242 8.86 2.67 -14.49
N MET A 243 10.17 2.81 -14.35
CA MET A 243 11.14 2.75 -15.47
C MET A 243 11.35 1.35 -16.04
N LYS A 244 11.18 0.29 -15.22
CA LYS A 244 11.24 -1.08 -15.74
C LYS A 244 10.03 -1.40 -16.60
N THR A 245 10.28 -1.95 -17.78
CA THR A 245 9.23 -2.28 -18.76
C THR A 245 8.57 -3.63 -18.46
N ALA A 246 7.41 -3.90 -19.07
CA ALA A 246 6.78 -5.22 -18.99
C ALA A 246 7.72 -6.33 -19.53
N ALA A 247 8.58 -6.02 -20.51
CA ALA A 247 9.57 -6.97 -21.04
C ALA A 247 10.61 -7.35 -19.98
N PHE A 248 11.03 -6.41 -19.14
CA PHE A 248 11.91 -6.71 -18.00
C PHE A 248 11.29 -7.77 -17.10
N TYR A 249 10.07 -7.58 -16.64
CA TYR A 249 9.38 -8.55 -15.78
C TYR A 249 9.13 -9.88 -16.46
N LYS A 250 8.81 -9.87 -17.75
CA LYS A 250 8.58 -11.09 -18.54
C LYS A 250 9.86 -11.94 -18.68
N SER A 251 11.04 -11.31 -18.73
CA SER A 251 12.31 -12.03 -18.88
C SER A 251 12.67 -12.92 -17.69
N PHE A 252 12.16 -12.61 -16.50
CA PHE A 252 12.35 -13.43 -15.29
C PHE A 252 11.28 -14.52 -15.09
N GLY A 253 10.19 -14.49 -15.86
CA GLY A 253 9.10 -15.46 -15.72
C GLY A 253 8.45 -15.41 -14.33
N GLU A 254 8.64 -16.48 -13.54
CA GLU A 254 8.16 -16.59 -12.16
C GLU A 254 9.27 -16.37 -11.12
N ASP A 255 10.49 -16.12 -11.56
CA ASP A 255 11.61 -15.86 -10.67
C ASP A 255 11.50 -14.47 -10.06
N LEU A 256 11.31 -14.42 -8.74
CA LEU A 256 11.22 -13.17 -7.99
C LEU A 256 12.58 -12.52 -7.68
N SER A 257 13.70 -13.10 -8.12
CA SER A 257 15.02 -12.44 -8.01
C SER A 257 15.04 -11.10 -8.73
N MET A 258 14.13 -10.87 -9.69
CA MET A 258 13.95 -9.56 -10.32
C MET A 258 13.71 -8.42 -9.32
N LEU A 259 13.12 -8.70 -8.15
CA LEU A 259 12.91 -7.68 -7.11
C LEU A 259 14.23 -7.15 -6.54
N GLU A 260 15.30 -7.94 -6.59
CA GLU A 260 16.65 -7.55 -6.19
C GLU A 260 17.31 -6.59 -7.20
N HIS A 261 16.74 -6.50 -8.41
CA HIS A 261 17.18 -5.59 -9.48
C HIS A 261 16.32 -4.32 -9.55
N LEU A 262 15.40 -4.12 -8.60
CA LEU A 262 14.66 -2.87 -8.46
C LEU A 262 15.43 -1.92 -7.56
N ASP A 263 15.51 -0.68 -8.01
CA ASP A 263 16.16 0.42 -7.31
C ASP A 263 15.19 1.59 -7.13
N ASN A 264 15.46 2.48 -6.20
CA ASN A 264 14.64 3.68 -5.98
C ASN A 264 14.62 4.60 -7.22
N THR A 265 15.67 4.56 -8.06
CA THR A 265 15.73 5.31 -9.32
C THR A 265 14.81 4.75 -10.41
N ASP A 266 14.29 3.52 -10.23
CA ASP A 266 13.29 2.95 -11.14
C ASP A 266 11.90 3.56 -10.96
N PHE A 267 11.69 4.37 -9.92
CA PHE A 267 10.41 4.98 -9.58
C PHE A 267 10.54 6.49 -9.51
N ILE A 268 9.93 7.19 -10.45
CA ILE A 268 10.03 8.65 -10.56
C ILE A 268 8.65 9.27 -10.35
N LEU A 269 8.52 10.15 -9.36
CA LEU A 269 7.34 11.00 -9.18
C LEU A 269 7.48 12.25 -10.06
N GLN A 270 6.76 12.26 -11.16
CA GLN A 270 6.72 13.42 -12.07
C GLN A 270 5.76 14.47 -11.53
N ASN A 271 6.17 15.76 -11.63
CA ASN A 271 5.38 16.91 -11.17
C ASN A 271 5.01 16.86 -9.68
N TYR A 272 5.83 16.17 -8.86
CA TYR A 272 5.61 16.15 -7.41
C TYR A 272 5.88 17.52 -6.82
N GLN A 273 4.93 18.01 -6.05
CA GLN A 273 5.02 19.24 -5.28
C GLN A 273 4.55 18.95 -3.85
N SER A 274 5.17 19.61 -2.88
CA SER A 274 4.77 19.49 -1.47
C SER A 274 4.85 20.83 -0.77
N HIS A 275 4.01 21.03 0.22
CA HIS A 275 4.17 22.10 1.19
C HIS A 275 5.42 21.85 2.07
N PRO A 276 5.94 22.87 2.75
CA PRO A 276 6.99 22.68 3.74
C PRO A 276 6.63 21.60 4.76
N ALA A 277 7.63 20.82 5.17
CA ALA A 277 7.43 19.72 6.12
C ALA A 277 6.89 20.22 7.46
N ILE A 278 5.92 19.51 8.01
CA ILE A 278 5.42 19.69 9.37
C ILE A 278 6.14 18.66 10.25
N LYS A 279 6.91 19.14 11.23
CA LYS A 279 7.60 18.26 12.17
C LYS A 279 6.65 17.82 13.27
N ALA A 280 6.57 16.52 13.53
CA ALA A 280 5.85 15.95 14.65
C ALA A 280 6.74 14.96 15.42
N PRO A 281 6.61 14.87 16.75
CA PRO A 281 7.32 13.87 17.54
C PRO A 281 6.73 12.47 17.27
N LEU A 282 7.57 11.44 17.41
CA LEU A 282 7.05 10.07 17.47
C LEU A 282 6.19 9.91 18.73
N SER A 283 5.09 9.20 18.62
CA SER A 283 4.20 8.88 19.74
C SER A 283 4.42 7.43 20.17
N ASN A 284 4.50 7.22 21.49
CA ASN A 284 4.66 5.92 22.12
C ASN A 284 3.33 5.41 22.67
#